data_be367d5dc17fb6c62527cb667132be7a
#
_entry.id   be367d5dc17fb6c62527cb667132be7a
#
_cell.length_a   1.000
_cell.length_b   1.000
_cell.length_c   1.000
_cell.angle_alpha   90.00
_cell.angle_beta   90.00
_cell.angle_gamma   90.00
#
_symmetry.space_group_name_H-M   'P 1'
#
loop_
_entity.id
_entity.type
_entity.pdbx_description
1 polymer ?
#
loop_
_entity_poly.entity_id
_entity_poly.type
_entity_poly.pdbx_seq_one_letter_code
_entity_poly.pdbx_strand_id
1 'polypeptide(L)'
;MKGEEYTIYIIHGRIFDILSSTKECKASFEINWEYSVDLDSTIFPFINKLAGQIKTNSDCDIPLEINFDLEKEDPLEDNFRYVLYSLLVSLLCLTQMFSTIWLNQKIIHSMTNSNSISLITVGQNTIWNAYGCLCHFFLAVNNEQYVPHFGIPAFIYFTNFSIFELRLLYNLWKNQNLAELNDMNNVRVKLIKFYITFYIFLFLSLFFVTKFYFEQVYIAIAVVVTWLPQIYYNVYYKNRSSMPVVNIILNTINKLFIPVYFRGYPKNIFKIKTDIQFMYFILGIMAIEVLFIIKMFRFC
;
A
#
# COMPACT_ATOMS: atom_id res chain seq x y z
N MET A 1 -26.81 17.19 -34.11
CA MET A 1 -27.01 15.80 -33.72
C MET A 1 -28.25 15.77 -32.83
N LYS A 2 -29.32 15.13 -33.25
CA LYS A 2 -30.58 15.04 -32.51
C LYS A 2 -30.38 13.96 -31.44
N GLY A 3 -30.58 14.33 -30.17
CA GLY A 3 -30.65 13.34 -29.10
C GLY A 3 -31.89 12.48 -29.30
N GLU A 4 -31.69 11.20 -29.28
CA GLU A 4 -32.79 10.23 -29.33
C GLU A 4 -33.40 10.14 -27.90
N GLU A 5 -34.74 10.20 -27.86
CA GLU A 5 -35.54 10.07 -26.65
C GLU A 5 -35.41 8.63 -26.12
N TYR A 6 -35.17 8.54 -24.82
CA TYR A 6 -34.99 7.27 -24.12
C TYR A 6 -36.28 6.83 -23.45
N THR A 7 -36.56 5.54 -23.51
CA THR A 7 -37.76 4.96 -22.90
C THR A 7 -37.57 4.85 -21.37
N ILE A 8 -38.45 5.46 -20.62
CA ILE A 8 -38.47 5.34 -19.15
C ILE A 8 -39.19 4.04 -18.78
N TYR A 9 -38.54 3.16 -18.08
CA TYR A 9 -39.17 1.99 -17.50
C TYR A 9 -39.51 2.25 -16.04
N ILE A 10 -40.80 2.11 -15.69
CA ILE A 10 -41.29 2.22 -14.32
C ILE A 10 -41.47 0.79 -13.79
N ILE A 11 -40.69 0.43 -12.79
CA ILE A 11 -40.84 -0.85 -12.09
C ILE A 11 -41.54 -0.59 -10.76
N HIS A 12 -42.73 -1.18 -10.59
CA HIS A 12 -43.43 -1.16 -9.33
C HIS A 12 -43.08 -2.41 -8.52
N GLY A 13 -42.66 -2.19 -7.27
CA GLY A 13 -42.32 -3.27 -6.34
C GLY A 13 -42.94 -3.05 -4.96
N ARG A 14 -42.94 -4.10 -4.15
CA ARG A 14 -43.35 -4.04 -2.75
C ARG A 14 -42.17 -4.44 -1.88
N ILE A 15 -41.84 -3.60 -0.90
CA ILE A 15 -40.83 -3.89 0.12
C ILE A 15 -41.60 -4.26 1.40
N PHE A 16 -41.28 -5.42 1.97
CA PHE A 16 -41.77 -5.80 3.29
C PHE A 16 -40.76 -5.32 4.33
N ASP A 17 -41.25 -4.64 5.36
CA ASP A 17 -40.42 -4.19 6.46
C ASP A 17 -39.99 -5.36 7.35
N ILE A 18 -38.67 -5.51 7.54
CA ILE A 18 -38.07 -6.59 8.36
C ILE A 18 -37.89 -6.14 9.83
N LEU A 19 -38.17 -4.87 10.17
CA LEU A 19 -37.72 -4.28 11.44
C LEU A 19 -38.81 -3.88 12.43
N SER A 20 -40.10 -4.03 12.15
CA SER A 20 -41.13 -3.71 13.14
C SER A 20 -42.03 -4.90 13.46
N SER A 21 -41.96 -5.35 14.68
CA SER A 21 -42.69 -6.53 15.19
C SER A 21 -44.20 -6.29 15.41
N THR A 22 -44.79 -5.16 15.03
CA THR A 22 -46.16 -4.83 15.42
C THR A 22 -47.07 -4.15 14.37
N LYS A 23 -46.59 -3.78 13.20
CA LYS A 23 -47.42 -3.27 12.09
C LYS A 23 -46.84 -3.66 10.73
N GLU A 24 -47.62 -4.36 9.92
CA GLU A 24 -47.30 -4.58 8.52
C GLU A 24 -47.42 -3.29 7.76
N CYS A 25 -46.28 -2.66 7.42
CA CYS A 25 -46.26 -1.51 6.55
C CYS A 25 -46.21 -1.93 5.10
N LYS A 26 -47.09 -1.47 4.27
CA LYS A 26 -47.06 -1.64 2.81
C LYS A 26 -46.38 -0.45 2.21
N ALA A 27 -45.18 -0.67 1.66
CA ALA A 27 -44.50 0.37 0.88
C ALA A 27 -44.57 0.03 -0.62
N SER A 28 -44.97 0.97 -1.44
CA SER A 28 -44.81 0.92 -2.88
C SER A 28 -43.60 1.77 -3.25
N PHE A 29 -42.76 1.27 -4.12
CA PHE A 29 -41.63 2.05 -4.64
C PHE A 29 -41.80 2.28 -6.14
N GLU A 30 -41.40 3.46 -6.56
CA GLU A 30 -41.34 3.86 -7.95
C GLU A 30 -39.87 4.09 -8.30
N ILE A 31 -39.37 3.38 -9.30
CA ILE A 31 -38.00 3.53 -9.78
C ILE A 31 -38.06 4.23 -11.13
N ASN A 32 -37.57 5.46 -11.15
CA ASN A 32 -37.38 6.21 -12.38
C ASN A 32 -35.90 6.17 -12.73
N TRP A 33 -35.54 5.62 -13.89
CA TRP A 33 -34.17 5.59 -14.36
C TRP A 33 -34.02 6.20 -15.74
N GLU A 34 -32.94 6.94 -15.93
CA GLU A 34 -32.49 7.43 -17.22
C GLU A 34 -31.21 6.69 -17.58
N TYR A 35 -31.09 6.22 -18.79
CA TYR A 35 -29.87 5.61 -19.28
C TYR A 35 -29.41 6.27 -20.57
N SER A 36 -28.09 6.42 -20.75
CA SER A 36 -27.49 6.82 -22.02
C SER A 36 -26.79 5.65 -22.65
N VAL A 37 -27.02 5.43 -23.93
CA VAL A 37 -26.41 4.35 -24.72
C VAL A 37 -25.40 4.97 -25.67
N ASP A 38 -24.20 4.45 -25.71
CA ASP A 38 -23.21 4.80 -26.70
C ASP A 38 -23.39 3.91 -27.95
N LEU A 39 -23.82 4.52 -29.05
CA LEU A 39 -24.09 3.84 -30.31
C LEU A 39 -22.84 3.61 -31.18
N ASP A 40 -21.69 4.20 -30.81
CA ASP A 40 -20.45 4.05 -31.57
C ASP A 40 -19.72 2.72 -31.32
N SER A 41 -20.16 1.91 -30.36
CA SER A 41 -19.62 0.56 -30.16
C SER A 41 -20.29 -0.45 -31.12
N THR A 42 -19.52 -0.92 -32.07
CA THR A 42 -19.98 -1.71 -33.22
C THR A 42 -20.49 -3.14 -32.94
N ILE A 43 -20.49 -3.61 -31.68
CA ILE A 43 -20.84 -5.01 -31.35
C ILE A 43 -21.92 -5.15 -30.28
N PHE A 44 -21.98 -4.29 -29.29
CA PHE A 44 -23.06 -4.26 -28.26
C PHE A 44 -23.27 -2.85 -27.73
N PRO A 45 -24.54 -2.35 -27.71
CA PRO A 45 -24.84 -1.08 -27.03
C PRO A 45 -24.65 -1.26 -25.52
N PHE A 46 -23.70 -0.54 -24.94
CA PHE A 46 -23.48 -0.55 -23.50
C PHE A 46 -24.16 0.67 -22.86
N ILE A 47 -24.78 0.44 -21.70
CA ILE A 47 -25.32 1.52 -20.88
C ILE A 47 -24.13 2.22 -20.20
N ASN A 48 -23.83 3.45 -20.59
CA ASN A 48 -22.69 4.22 -20.06
C ASN A 48 -23.04 4.95 -18.78
N LYS A 49 -24.30 5.34 -18.62
CA LYS A 49 -24.77 6.06 -17.44
C LYS A 49 -26.18 5.61 -17.08
N LEU A 50 -26.37 5.27 -15.82
CA LEU A 50 -27.64 4.94 -15.23
C LEU A 50 -27.87 5.85 -14.03
N ALA A 51 -28.78 6.82 -14.17
CA ALA A 51 -29.19 7.67 -13.09
C ALA A 51 -30.65 7.37 -12.74
N GLY A 52 -31.01 7.39 -11.48
CA GLY A 52 -32.38 7.12 -11.12
C GLY A 52 -32.73 7.60 -9.72
N GLN A 53 -34.02 7.65 -9.48
CA GLN A 53 -34.62 8.01 -8.21
C GLN A 53 -35.56 6.89 -7.77
N ILE A 54 -35.41 6.45 -6.54
CA ILE A 54 -36.35 5.53 -5.90
C ILE A 54 -37.14 6.36 -4.91
N LYS A 55 -38.45 6.49 -5.16
CA LYS A 55 -39.39 7.14 -4.23
C LYS A 55 -40.26 6.06 -3.60
N THR A 56 -40.30 6.04 -2.29
CA THR A 56 -41.18 5.13 -1.56
C THR A 56 -42.37 5.90 -1.06
N ASN A 57 -43.58 5.42 -1.40
CA ASN A 57 -44.80 5.83 -0.77
C ASN A 57 -45.16 4.78 0.28
N SER A 58 -44.96 5.09 1.55
CA SER A 58 -45.29 4.18 2.64
C SER A 58 -46.41 4.73 3.51
N ASP A 59 -47.30 3.84 3.96
CA ASP A 59 -48.33 4.16 4.96
C ASP A 59 -47.74 4.43 6.35
N CYS A 60 -46.41 4.40 6.48
CA CYS A 60 -45.66 4.50 7.73
C CYS A 60 -44.90 5.82 7.93
N ASP A 61 -45.24 6.88 7.25
CA ASP A 61 -44.61 8.19 7.41
C ASP A 61 -43.07 8.29 7.28
N ILE A 62 -42.43 7.33 6.61
CA ILE A 62 -41.00 7.37 6.34
C ILE A 62 -40.80 7.56 4.83
N PRO A 63 -40.69 8.79 4.34
CA PRO A 63 -40.35 9.03 2.94
C PRO A 63 -38.90 8.69 2.73
N LEU A 64 -38.61 7.61 2.02
CA LEU A 64 -37.26 7.26 1.58
C LEU A 64 -37.05 7.70 0.13
N GLU A 65 -36.19 8.66 -0.09
CA GLU A 65 -35.79 9.08 -1.43
C GLU A 65 -34.33 8.73 -1.63
N ILE A 66 -34.05 7.79 -2.54
CA ILE A 66 -32.68 7.36 -2.88
C ILE A 66 -32.41 7.82 -4.30
N ASN A 67 -31.43 8.71 -4.45
CA ASN A 67 -30.88 9.10 -5.74
C ASN A 67 -29.63 8.29 -5.99
N PHE A 68 -29.55 7.62 -7.14
CA PHE A 68 -28.35 6.91 -7.54
C PHE A 68 -27.89 7.38 -8.93
N ASP A 69 -26.58 7.51 -9.08
CA ASP A 69 -25.93 7.84 -10.33
C ASP A 69 -24.79 6.82 -10.54
N LEU A 70 -25.02 5.90 -11.46
CA LEU A 70 -24.07 4.84 -11.80
C LEU A 70 -23.48 5.17 -13.17
N GLU A 71 -22.26 5.66 -13.18
CA GLU A 71 -21.50 5.90 -14.39
C GLU A 71 -20.60 4.68 -14.64
N LYS A 72 -20.73 4.06 -15.81
CA LYS A 72 -19.88 2.96 -16.20
C LYS A 72 -18.53 3.53 -16.62
N GLU A 73 -17.51 3.25 -15.87
CA GLU A 73 -16.14 3.54 -16.29
C GLU A 73 -15.75 2.68 -17.49
N ASP A 74 -14.98 3.27 -18.40
CA ASP A 74 -14.50 2.56 -19.58
C ASP A 74 -13.58 1.40 -19.13
N PRO A 75 -13.94 0.12 -19.44
CA PRO A 75 -13.16 -1.03 -18.97
C PRO A 75 -11.72 -1.02 -19.50
N LEU A 76 -11.44 -0.32 -20.59
CA LEU A 76 -10.08 -0.13 -21.10
C LEU A 76 -9.28 0.84 -20.24
N GLU A 77 -9.89 1.94 -19.77
CA GLU A 77 -9.23 2.91 -18.88
C GLU A 77 -8.93 2.29 -17.53
N ASP A 78 -9.84 1.50 -16.97
CA ASP A 78 -9.63 0.80 -15.70
C ASP A 78 -8.49 -0.21 -15.83
N ASN A 79 -8.50 -1.07 -16.84
CA ASN A 79 -7.43 -2.04 -17.05
C ASN A 79 -6.05 -1.35 -17.21
N PHE A 80 -5.99 -0.24 -17.94
CA PHE A 80 -4.77 0.54 -18.11
C PHE A 80 -4.24 1.08 -16.77
N ARG A 81 -5.11 1.53 -15.86
CA ARG A 81 -4.71 1.99 -14.52
C ARG A 81 -4.07 0.87 -13.71
N TYR A 82 -4.64 -0.35 -13.73
CA TYR A 82 -4.07 -1.51 -13.04
C TYR A 82 -2.71 -1.93 -13.63
N VAL A 83 -2.59 -1.94 -14.97
CA VAL A 83 -1.31 -2.23 -15.65
C VAL A 83 -0.25 -1.20 -15.26
N LEU A 84 -0.57 0.09 -15.32
CA LEU A 84 0.36 1.17 -14.98
C LEU A 84 0.81 1.09 -13.51
N TYR A 85 -0.12 0.87 -12.59
CA TYR A 85 0.19 0.68 -11.17
C TYR A 85 1.15 -0.50 -10.96
N SER A 86 0.80 -1.66 -11.50
CA SER A 86 1.59 -2.88 -11.41
C SER A 86 3.01 -2.69 -11.96
N LEU A 87 3.13 -2.05 -13.10
CA LEU A 87 4.42 -1.78 -13.74
C LEU A 87 5.28 -0.84 -12.88
N LEU A 88 4.71 0.24 -12.36
CA LEU A 88 5.43 1.19 -11.52
C LEU A 88 5.89 0.56 -10.21
N VAL A 89 5.02 -0.17 -9.51
CA VAL A 89 5.37 -0.87 -8.26
C VAL A 89 6.45 -1.91 -8.52
N SER A 90 6.30 -2.71 -9.57
CA SER A 90 7.28 -3.74 -9.94
C SER A 90 8.65 -3.15 -10.24
N LEU A 91 8.69 -2.06 -11.02
CA LEU A 91 9.93 -1.37 -11.36
C LEU A 91 10.62 -0.80 -10.12
N LEU A 92 9.86 -0.15 -9.22
CA LEU A 92 10.41 0.40 -7.98
C LEU A 92 10.94 -0.71 -7.06
N CYS A 93 10.22 -1.81 -6.93
CA CYS A 93 10.67 -2.95 -6.12
C CYS A 93 11.91 -3.63 -6.72
N LEU A 94 12.00 -3.75 -8.04
CA LEU A 94 13.21 -4.25 -8.72
C LEU A 94 14.42 -3.33 -8.48
N THR A 95 14.27 -2.02 -8.60
CA THR A 95 15.37 -1.07 -8.34
C THR A 95 15.83 -1.15 -6.89
N GLN A 96 14.91 -1.30 -5.95
CA GLN A 96 15.24 -1.54 -4.54
C GLN A 96 15.97 -2.85 -4.35
N MET A 97 15.52 -3.94 -4.98
CA MET A 97 16.17 -5.24 -4.90
C MET A 97 17.62 -5.18 -5.36
N PHE A 98 17.92 -4.52 -6.50
CA PHE A 98 19.29 -4.31 -6.96
C PHE A 98 20.12 -3.50 -5.96
N SER A 99 19.53 -2.47 -5.37
CA SER A 99 20.17 -1.66 -4.34
C SER A 99 20.49 -2.49 -3.08
N THR A 100 19.59 -3.39 -2.69
CA THR A 100 19.80 -4.33 -1.56
C THR A 100 20.92 -5.32 -1.84
N ILE A 101 20.97 -5.88 -3.04
CA ILE A 101 22.07 -6.79 -3.48
C ILE A 101 23.41 -6.04 -3.40
N TRP A 102 23.47 -4.85 -3.95
CA TRP A 102 24.69 -4.04 -3.93
C TRP A 102 25.14 -3.69 -2.51
N LEU A 103 24.22 -3.29 -1.63
CA LEU A 103 24.53 -3.05 -0.22
C LEU A 103 25.01 -4.31 0.48
N ASN A 104 24.42 -5.46 0.22
CA ASN A 104 24.82 -6.74 0.79
C ASN A 104 26.26 -7.11 0.37
N GLN A 105 26.61 -6.95 -0.91
CA GLN A 105 27.96 -7.17 -1.38
C GLN A 105 28.96 -6.24 -0.67
N LYS A 106 28.62 -4.95 -0.53
CA LYS A 106 29.47 -3.97 0.17
C LYS A 106 29.71 -4.35 1.64
N ILE A 107 28.70 -4.87 2.33
CA ILE A 107 28.80 -5.33 3.72
C ILE A 107 29.69 -6.58 3.83
N ILE A 108 29.58 -7.52 2.90
CA ILE A 108 30.39 -8.72 2.89
C ILE A 108 31.89 -8.40 2.67
N HIS A 109 32.18 -7.47 1.76
CA HIS A 109 33.57 -7.10 1.43
C HIS A 109 34.22 -6.14 2.44
N SER A 110 33.46 -5.43 3.26
CA SER A 110 33.97 -4.41 4.18
C SER A 110 33.28 -4.50 5.54
N MET A 111 33.92 -5.21 6.46
CA MET A 111 33.41 -5.38 7.83
C MET A 111 33.27 -4.05 8.60
N THR A 112 34.14 -3.08 8.32
CA THR A 112 34.10 -1.74 8.98
C THR A 112 32.83 -0.97 8.67
N ASN A 113 32.23 -1.20 7.51
CA ASN A 113 31.00 -0.51 7.09
C ASN A 113 29.75 -1.07 7.78
N SER A 114 29.77 -2.31 8.29
CA SER A 114 28.61 -2.92 8.94
C SER A 114 28.25 -2.26 10.27
N ASN A 115 29.25 -1.77 11.00
CA ASN A 115 29.05 -1.14 12.34
C ASN A 115 28.44 0.26 12.28
N SER A 116 28.22 0.82 11.11
CA SER A 116 27.58 2.14 10.95
C SER A 116 26.16 2.09 10.36
N ILE A 117 25.65 0.87 10.15
CA ILE A 117 24.27 0.65 9.68
C ILE A 117 23.42 0.13 10.83
N SER A 118 22.28 0.79 11.07
CA SER A 118 21.34 0.32 12.11
C SER A 118 20.63 -0.97 11.67
N LEU A 119 20.74 -2.00 12.48
CA LEU A 119 20.03 -3.27 12.30
C LEU A 119 18.50 -3.07 12.32
N ILE A 120 18.03 -2.15 13.16
CA ILE A 120 16.60 -1.81 13.28
C ILE A 120 16.08 -1.21 11.96
N THR A 121 16.84 -0.30 11.34
CA THR A 121 16.44 0.31 10.06
C THR A 121 16.32 -0.73 8.94
N VAL A 122 17.29 -1.65 8.86
CA VAL A 122 17.23 -2.75 7.87
C VAL A 122 16.05 -3.68 8.18
N GLY A 123 15.83 -4.02 9.46
CA GLY A 123 14.69 -4.83 9.90
C GLY A 123 13.34 -4.21 9.54
N GLN A 124 13.18 -2.90 9.74
CA GLN A 124 11.97 -2.16 9.33
C GLN A 124 11.77 -2.19 7.81
N ASN A 125 12.83 -2.05 7.01
CA ASN A 125 12.75 -2.18 5.56
C ASN A 125 12.26 -3.56 5.15
N THR A 126 12.80 -4.60 5.77
CA THR A 126 12.43 -6.00 5.55
C THR A 126 10.95 -6.24 5.88
N ILE A 127 10.47 -5.70 7.01
CA ILE A 127 9.05 -5.76 7.40
C ILE A 127 8.17 -5.03 6.39
N TRP A 128 8.59 -3.85 5.92
CA TRP A 128 7.83 -3.09 4.91
C TRP A 128 7.63 -3.88 3.62
N ASN A 129 8.67 -4.52 3.12
CA ASN A 129 8.58 -5.35 1.92
C ASN A 129 7.80 -6.65 2.13
N ALA A 130 7.84 -7.23 3.33
CA ALA A 130 6.95 -8.34 3.69
C ALA A 130 5.47 -7.94 3.61
N TYR A 131 5.12 -6.73 4.07
CA TYR A 131 3.74 -6.21 3.92
C TYR A 131 3.39 -5.87 2.49
N GLY A 132 4.32 -5.31 1.72
CA GLY A 132 4.14 -5.13 0.29
C GLY A 132 3.76 -6.43 -0.41
N CYS A 133 4.46 -7.53 -0.09
CA CYS A 133 4.13 -8.86 -0.58
C CYS A 133 2.72 -9.30 -0.15
N LEU A 134 2.42 -9.26 1.15
CA LEU A 134 1.14 -9.73 1.70
C LEU A 134 -0.05 -8.94 1.15
N CYS A 135 0.05 -7.60 1.08
CA CYS A 135 -1.01 -6.76 0.55
C CYS A 135 -1.29 -7.06 -0.93
N HIS A 136 -0.26 -7.13 -1.78
CA HIS A 136 -0.45 -7.42 -3.19
C HIS A 136 -0.92 -8.86 -3.43
N PHE A 137 -0.44 -9.83 -2.65
CA PHE A 137 -0.92 -11.20 -2.70
C PHE A 137 -2.39 -11.30 -2.32
N PHE A 138 -2.81 -10.63 -1.24
CA PHE A 138 -4.20 -10.57 -0.81
C PHE A 138 -5.09 -9.95 -1.90
N LEU A 139 -4.64 -8.88 -2.53
CA LEU A 139 -5.36 -8.25 -3.64
C LEU A 139 -5.47 -9.17 -4.87
N ALA A 140 -4.42 -9.93 -5.16
CA ALA A 140 -4.42 -10.90 -6.26
C ALA A 140 -5.44 -12.03 -6.02
N VAL A 141 -5.50 -12.56 -4.79
CA VAL A 141 -6.43 -13.65 -4.44
C VAL A 141 -7.89 -13.19 -4.44
N ASN A 142 -8.16 -11.98 -3.97
CA ASN A 142 -9.52 -11.46 -3.87
C ASN A 142 -10.08 -10.91 -5.20
N ASN A 143 -9.23 -10.69 -6.20
CA ASN A 143 -9.62 -10.11 -7.49
C ASN A 143 -9.10 -10.97 -8.64
N GLU A 144 -9.81 -12.05 -8.96
CA GLU A 144 -9.41 -13.01 -10.00
C GLU A 144 -9.10 -12.35 -11.35
N GLN A 145 -9.84 -11.31 -11.70
CA GLN A 145 -9.67 -10.56 -12.92
C GLN A 145 -8.30 -9.86 -13.02
N TYR A 146 -7.71 -9.46 -11.87
CA TYR A 146 -6.47 -8.68 -11.80
C TYR A 146 -5.29 -9.46 -11.19
N VAL A 147 -5.38 -10.80 -11.14
CA VAL A 147 -4.31 -11.67 -10.61
C VAL A 147 -2.92 -11.33 -11.15
N PRO A 148 -2.70 -11.17 -12.47
CA PRO A 148 -1.35 -10.86 -12.96
C PRO A 148 -0.87 -9.46 -12.52
N HIS A 149 -1.77 -8.48 -12.41
CA HIS A 149 -1.42 -7.11 -12.03
C HIS A 149 -0.96 -6.98 -10.57
N PHE A 150 -1.49 -7.80 -9.67
CA PHE A 150 -1.08 -7.82 -8.27
C PHE A 150 -0.11 -8.95 -7.95
N GLY A 151 -0.20 -10.08 -8.66
CA GLY A 151 0.65 -11.23 -8.44
C GLY A 151 2.11 -10.98 -8.80
N ILE A 152 2.39 -10.23 -9.88
CA ILE A 152 3.76 -9.88 -10.27
C ILE A 152 4.43 -9.00 -9.19
N PRO A 153 3.87 -7.87 -8.75
CA PRO A 153 4.44 -7.12 -7.63
C PRO A 153 4.60 -7.95 -6.35
N ALA A 154 3.60 -8.78 -6.01
CA ALA A 154 3.68 -9.66 -4.84
C ALA A 154 4.88 -10.60 -4.90
N PHE A 155 5.12 -11.22 -6.05
CA PHE A 155 6.26 -12.13 -6.26
C PHE A 155 7.61 -11.40 -6.16
N ILE A 156 7.71 -10.19 -6.71
CA ILE A 156 8.95 -9.39 -6.64
C ILE A 156 9.20 -8.96 -5.18
N TYR A 157 8.19 -8.49 -4.45
CA TYR A 157 8.31 -8.18 -3.03
C TYR A 157 8.69 -9.40 -2.20
N PHE A 158 8.10 -10.56 -2.47
CA PHE A 158 8.45 -11.83 -1.81
C PHE A 158 9.92 -12.18 -2.03
N THR A 159 10.39 -12.09 -3.26
CA THR A 159 11.78 -12.39 -3.63
C THR A 159 12.75 -11.42 -2.94
N ASN A 160 12.42 -10.11 -2.96
CA ASN A 160 13.23 -9.11 -2.28
C ASN A 160 13.30 -9.38 -0.76
N PHE A 161 12.15 -9.55 -0.12
CA PHE A 161 12.04 -9.83 1.31
C PHE A 161 12.78 -11.11 1.71
N SER A 162 12.42 -12.25 1.10
CA SER A 162 12.84 -13.58 1.57
C SER A 162 14.29 -13.94 1.21
N ILE A 163 14.76 -13.50 0.04
CA ILE A 163 16.10 -13.89 -0.45
C ILE A 163 17.13 -12.81 -0.15
N PHE A 164 16.84 -11.54 -0.43
CA PHE A 164 17.84 -10.48 -0.38
C PHE A 164 17.88 -9.75 0.95
N GLU A 165 16.75 -9.32 1.48
CA GLU A 165 16.73 -8.51 2.70
C GLU A 165 16.96 -9.32 3.97
N LEU A 166 16.36 -10.52 4.09
CA LEU A 166 16.66 -11.40 5.22
C LEU A 166 18.14 -11.81 5.23
N ARG A 167 18.74 -12.02 4.05
CA ARG A 167 20.18 -12.29 3.94
C ARG A 167 21.01 -11.07 4.35
N LEU A 168 20.62 -9.87 3.91
CA LEU A 168 21.25 -8.62 4.30
C LEU A 168 21.21 -8.43 5.82
N LEU A 169 20.04 -8.63 6.41
CA LEU A 169 19.80 -8.51 7.85
C LEU A 169 20.66 -9.52 8.64
N TYR A 170 20.74 -10.77 8.18
CA TYR A 170 21.60 -11.79 8.77
C TYR A 170 23.08 -11.42 8.69
N ASN A 171 23.56 -10.99 7.52
CA ASN A 171 24.97 -10.63 7.34
C ASN A 171 25.36 -9.42 8.19
N LEU A 172 24.47 -8.44 8.30
CA LEU A 172 24.66 -7.28 9.15
C LEU A 172 24.73 -7.67 10.63
N TRP A 173 23.77 -8.48 11.10
CA TRP A 173 23.76 -9.01 12.47
C TRP A 173 25.04 -9.81 12.77
N LYS A 174 25.43 -10.71 11.86
CA LYS A 174 26.64 -11.51 12.00
C LYS A 174 27.88 -10.63 12.13
N ASN A 175 28.04 -9.65 11.26
CA ASN A 175 29.21 -8.77 11.29
C ASN A 175 29.30 -7.91 12.56
N GLN A 176 28.16 -7.46 13.07
CA GLN A 176 28.10 -6.67 14.32
C GLN A 176 28.39 -7.50 15.57
N ASN A 177 28.23 -8.83 15.52
CA ASN A 177 28.44 -9.73 16.65
C ASN A 177 29.69 -10.64 16.48
N LEU A 178 30.58 -10.33 15.55
CA LEU A 178 31.74 -11.17 15.22
C LEU A 178 32.64 -11.46 16.44
N ALA A 179 32.84 -10.51 17.35
CA ALA A 179 33.67 -10.71 18.55
C ALA A 179 33.11 -11.79 19.50
N GLU A 180 31.84 -12.06 19.44
CA GLU A 180 31.13 -13.03 20.27
C GLU A 180 30.95 -14.39 19.61
N LEU A 181 31.36 -14.52 18.32
CA LEU A 181 31.16 -15.72 17.50
C LEU A 181 32.21 -16.84 17.77
N ASN A 182 33.10 -16.64 18.73
CA ASN A 182 34.14 -17.65 19.06
C ASN A 182 33.57 -18.90 19.76
N ASP A 183 32.34 -18.83 20.28
CA ASP A 183 31.65 -19.98 20.89
C ASP A 183 30.43 -20.36 20.06
N MET A 184 30.49 -21.46 19.37
CA MET A 184 29.45 -21.97 18.44
C MET A 184 28.09 -22.20 19.12
N ASN A 185 28.06 -22.61 20.39
CA ASN A 185 26.78 -22.80 21.11
C ASN A 185 26.08 -21.48 21.41
N ASN A 186 26.84 -20.48 21.84
CA ASN A 186 26.32 -19.15 22.12
C ASN A 186 25.83 -18.45 20.84
N VAL A 187 26.50 -18.66 19.72
CA VAL A 187 26.08 -18.13 18.40
C VAL A 187 24.70 -18.65 18.00
N ARG A 188 24.49 -19.96 18.13
CA ARG A 188 23.22 -20.60 17.76
C ARG A 188 22.06 -20.04 18.57
N VAL A 189 22.21 -19.92 19.88
CA VAL A 189 21.20 -19.37 20.78
C VAL A 189 20.90 -17.90 20.45
N LYS A 190 21.91 -17.08 20.22
CA LYS A 190 21.76 -15.67 19.85
C LYS A 190 21.06 -15.50 18.51
N LEU A 191 21.40 -16.35 17.53
CA LEU A 191 20.75 -16.32 16.21
C LEU A 191 19.27 -16.70 16.30
N ILE A 192 18.93 -17.74 17.06
CA ILE A 192 17.54 -18.13 17.30
C ILE A 192 16.79 -16.98 17.96
N LYS A 193 17.36 -16.37 18.99
CA LYS A 193 16.76 -15.23 19.69
C LYS A 193 16.54 -14.04 18.75
N PHE A 194 17.50 -13.76 17.87
CA PHE A 194 17.38 -12.70 16.87
C PHE A 194 16.20 -12.97 15.91
N TYR A 195 16.06 -14.16 15.34
CA TYR A 195 14.95 -14.50 14.46
C TYR A 195 13.60 -14.49 15.18
N ILE A 196 13.53 -15.03 16.39
CA ILE A 196 12.30 -14.98 17.19
C ILE A 196 11.88 -13.53 17.41
N THR A 197 12.81 -12.68 17.82
CA THR A 197 12.53 -11.24 18.03
C THR A 197 12.04 -10.57 16.74
N PHE A 198 12.71 -10.85 15.61
CA PHE A 198 12.30 -10.31 14.31
C PHE A 198 10.87 -10.72 13.92
N TYR A 199 10.54 -12.01 14.06
CA TYR A 199 9.19 -12.49 13.73
C TYR A 199 8.11 -11.98 14.70
N ILE A 200 8.44 -11.82 15.98
CA ILE A 200 7.52 -11.17 16.95
C ILE A 200 7.21 -9.74 16.50
N PHE A 201 8.23 -8.96 16.11
CA PHE A 201 8.01 -7.61 15.60
C PHE A 201 7.21 -7.60 14.30
N LEU A 202 7.45 -8.54 13.40
CA LEU A 202 6.69 -8.68 12.16
C LEU A 202 5.21 -8.96 12.46
N PHE A 203 4.88 -9.88 13.37
CA PHE A 203 3.49 -10.18 13.71
C PHE A 203 2.81 -9.05 14.49
N LEU A 204 3.51 -8.41 15.41
CA LEU A 204 2.96 -7.26 16.14
C LEU A 204 2.64 -6.10 15.19
N SER A 205 3.56 -5.79 14.28
CA SER A 205 3.33 -4.72 13.31
C SER A 205 2.22 -5.08 12.31
N LEU A 206 2.02 -6.37 11.95
CA LEU A 206 0.88 -6.81 11.17
C LEU A 206 -0.45 -6.53 11.90
N PHE A 207 -0.51 -6.81 13.19
CA PHE A 207 -1.67 -6.50 14.00
C PHE A 207 -1.99 -5.00 14.00
N PHE A 208 -0.98 -4.13 14.12
CA PHE A 208 -1.16 -2.70 14.03
C PHE A 208 -1.64 -2.26 12.64
N VAL A 209 -1.03 -2.76 11.58
CA VAL A 209 -1.43 -2.44 10.20
C VAL A 209 -2.87 -2.84 9.95
N THR A 210 -3.31 -4.04 10.33
CA THR A 210 -4.69 -4.49 10.10
C THR A 210 -5.74 -3.70 10.86
N LYS A 211 -5.40 -3.20 12.06
CA LYS A 211 -6.33 -2.39 12.87
C LYS A 211 -6.41 -0.93 12.45
N PHE A 212 -5.32 -0.36 11.94
CA PHE A 212 -5.17 1.08 11.76
C PHE A 212 -4.88 1.51 10.31
N TYR A 213 -4.97 0.57 9.36
CA TYR A 213 -4.61 0.79 7.96
C TYR A 213 -5.36 1.95 7.29
N PHE A 214 -6.60 2.20 7.69
CA PHE A 214 -7.43 3.24 7.05
C PHE A 214 -7.19 4.65 7.61
N GLU A 215 -6.49 4.78 8.73
CA GLU A 215 -6.27 6.08 9.33
C GLU A 215 -4.96 6.73 8.85
N GLN A 216 -5.06 7.93 8.31
CA GLN A 216 -3.93 8.69 7.75
C GLN A 216 -2.80 8.89 8.75
N VAL A 217 -3.13 9.07 10.03
CA VAL A 217 -2.16 9.31 11.10
C VAL A 217 -1.17 8.15 11.24
N TYR A 218 -1.64 6.91 11.14
CA TYR A 218 -0.74 5.75 11.26
C TYR A 218 0.17 5.56 10.06
N ILE A 219 -0.33 5.90 8.84
CA ILE A 219 0.51 5.92 7.64
C ILE A 219 1.62 6.98 7.80
N ALA A 220 1.27 8.17 8.30
CA ALA A 220 2.25 9.22 8.57
C ALA A 220 3.31 8.77 9.58
N ILE A 221 2.88 8.17 10.70
CA ILE A 221 3.80 7.63 11.72
C ILE A 221 4.73 6.56 11.12
N ALA A 222 4.19 5.61 10.35
CA ALA A 222 4.99 4.55 9.74
C ALA A 222 6.06 5.11 8.78
N VAL A 223 5.72 6.16 8.04
CA VAL A 223 6.64 6.85 7.14
C VAL A 223 7.71 7.61 7.94
N VAL A 224 7.29 8.41 8.94
CA VAL A 224 8.21 9.21 9.79
C VAL A 224 9.19 8.33 10.57
N VAL A 225 8.76 7.18 11.06
CA VAL A 225 9.64 6.27 11.83
C VAL A 225 10.69 5.57 10.93
N THR A 226 10.59 5.70 9.60
CA THR A 226 11.43 4.95 8.66
C THR A 226 12.93 5.16 8.85
N TRP A 227 13.39 6.39 8.95
CA TRP A 227 14.81 6.72 9.04
C TRP A 227 15.26 7.13 10.44
N LEU A 228 14.35 7.34 11.37
CA LEU A 228 14.68 7.72 12.74
C LEU A 228 15.67 6.77 13.42
N PRO A 229 15.57 5.42 13.31
CA PRO A 229 16.54 4.53 13.95
C PRO A 229 17.95 4.68 13.37
N GLN A 230 18.08 4.96 12.06
CA GLN A 230 19.39 5.21 11.47
C GLN A 230 19.96 6.55 11.91
N ILE A 231 19.14 7.59 11.98
CA ILE A 231 19.54 8.91 12.46
C ILE A 231 20.01 8.80 13.91
N TYR A 232 19.18 8.18 14.78
CA TYR A 232 19.54 7.96 16.18
C TYR A 232 20.85 7.18 16.30
N TYR A 233 21.00 6.12 15.54
CA TYR A 233 22.20 5.28 15.54
C TYR A 233 23.46 6.08 15.18
N ASN A 234 23.38 6.90 14.13
CA ASN A 234 24.50 7.73 13.68
C ASN A 234 24.88 8.80 14.74
N VAL A 235 23.89 9.44 15.37
CA VAL A 235 24.12 10.44 16.44
C VAL A 235 24.74 9.80 17.65
N TYR A 236 24.19 8.68 18.12
CA TYR A 236 24.61 8.01 19.35
C TYR A 236 26.04 7.46 19.25
N TYR A 237 26.35 6.78 18.15
CA TYR A 237 27.66 6.17 17.97
C TYR A 237 28.68 7.12 17.32
N LYS A 238 28.31 8.34 16.97
CA LYS A 238 29.13 9.33 16.25
C LYS A 238 29.77 8.73 14.99
N ASN A 239 29.05 7.82 14.36
CA ASN A 239 29.51 7.12 13.16
C ASN A 239 29.05 7.85 11.90
N ARG A 240 29.93 7.89 10.91
CA ARG A 240 29.51 8.25 9.54
C ARG A 240 28.57 7.16 9.01
N SER A 241 27.46 7.58 8.43
CA SER A 241 26.58 6.63 7.74
C SER A 241 27.35 5.95 6.60
N SER A 242 27.49 4.64 6.63
CA SER A 242 28.08 3.88 5.52
C SER A 242 27.07 3.42 4.49
N MET A 243 25.77 3.69 4.74
CA MET A 243 24.71 3.36 3.81
C MET A 243 24.82 4.27 2.57
N PRO A 244 24.96 3.70 1.37
CA PRO A 244 25.07 4.50 0.14
C PRO A 244 23.86 5.42 -0.04
N VAL A 245 24.11 6.67 -0.46
CA VAL A 245 23.04 7.65 -0.69
C VAL A 245 21.99 7.14 -1.69
N VAL A 246 22.42 6.42 -2.71
CA VAL A 246 21.51 5.78 -3.69
C VAL A 246 20.55 4.80 -2.99
N ASN A 247 21.05 4.00 -2.06
CA ASN A 247 20.21 3.05 -1.31
C ASN A 247 19.18 3.78 -0.43
N ILE A 248 19.57 4.89 0.21
CA ILE A 248 18.67 5.73 1.00
C ILE A 248 17.56 6.29 0.12
N ILE A 249 17.90 6.86 -1.04
CA ILE A 249 16.95 7.46 -1.97
C ILE A 249 15.98 6.39 -2.52
N LEU A 250 16.48 5.26 -3.01
CA LEU A 250 15.63 4.22 -3.59
C LEU A 250 14.67 3.61 -2.56
N ASN A 251 15.13 3.35 -1.34
CA ASN A 251 14.26 2.88 -0.26
C ASN A 251 13.20 3.93 0.12
N THR A 252 13.57 5.20 0.13
CA THR A 252 12.64 6.30 0.41
C THR A 252 11.55 6.40 -0.67
N ILE A 253 11.94 6.37 -1.95
CA ILE A 253 11.00 6.43 -3.07
C ILE A 253 10.02 5.24 -3.03
N ASN A 254 10.53 4.02 -2.80
CA ASN A 254 9.68 2.84 -2.72
C ASN A 254 8.64 2.92 -1.59
N LYS A 255 9.04 3.43 -0.43
CA LYS A 255 8.12 3.61 0.71
C LYS A 255 7.10 4.71 0.50
N LEU A 256 7.51 5.81 -0.13
CA LEU A 256 6.65 6.94 -0.43
C LEU A 256 5.67 6.66 -1.55
N PHE A 257 5.98 5.73 -2.47
CA PHE A 257 5.17 5.51 -3.65
C PHE A 257 3.72 5.18 -3.31
N ILE A 258 3.50 4.22 -2.41
CA ILE A 258 2.14 3.78 -2.04
C ILE A 258 1.31 4.93 -1.44
N PRO A 259 1.73 5.63 -0.36
CA PRO A 259 0.95 6.72 0.21
C PRO A 259 0.77 7.90 -0.75
N VAL A 260 1.80 8.24 -1.54
CA VAL A 260 1.72 9.32 -2.52
C VAL A 260 0.78 8.97 -3.68
N TYR A 261 0.81 7.74 -4.18
CA TYR A 261 -0.09 7.28 -5.22
C TYR A 261 -1.55 7.33 -4.78
N PHE A 262 -1.87 6.78 -3.60
CA PHE A 262 -3.25 6.71 -3.15
C PHE A 262 -3.82 8.05 -2.67
N ARG A 263 -3.00 8.94 -2.14
CA ARG A 263 -3.45 10.24 -1.65
C ARG A 263 -3.21 11.41 -2.60
N GLY A 264 -2.32 11.26 -3.56
CA GLY A 264 -1.99 12.31 -4.53
C GLY A 264 -2.62 12.12 -5.91
N TYR A 265 -2.92 10.87 -6.33
CA TYR A 265 -3.45 10.60 -7.66
C TYR A 265 -4.97 10.39 -7.62
N PRO A 266 -5.78 11.28 -8.24
CA PRO A 266 -7.25 11.22 -8.14
C PRO A 266 -7.85 9.99 -8.83
N LYS A 267 -7.19 9.46 -9.87
CA LYS A 267 -7.61 8.27 -10.59
C LYS A 267 -6.89 7.01 -10.08
N ASN A 268 -6.64 6.89 -8.77
CA ASN A 268 -6.01 5.71 -8.19
C ASN A 268 -6.91 4.48 -8.30
N ILE A 269 -6.29 3.27 -8.34
CA ILE A 269 -6.99 2.00 -8.56
C ILE A 269 -8.10 1.69 -7.55
N PHE A 270 -8.03 2.23 -6.33
CA PHE A 270 -9.03 2.02 -5.29
C PHE A 270 -10.00 3.19 -5.12
N LYS A 271 -9.92 4.21 -5.99
CA LYS A 271 -10.77 5.42 -5.93
C LYS A 271 -10.78 6.10 -4.55
N ILE A 272 -9.64 5.99 -3.83
CA ILE A 272 -9.47 6.64 -2.54
C ILE A 272 -9.43 8.14 -2.75
N LYS A 273 -10.18 8.88 -1.93
CA LYS A 273 -10.21 10.35 -1.97
C LYS A 273 -8.80 10.92 -1.77
N THR A 274 -8.41 11.79 -2.67
CA THR A 274 -7.11 12.49 -2.62
C THR A 274 -7.06 13.46 -1.45
N ASP A 275 -5.92 13.53 -0.79
CA ASP A 275 -5.58 14.50 0.23
C ASP A 275 -4.19 15.05 -0.06
N ILE A 276 -4.19 16.14 -0.82
CA ILE A 276 -2.97 16.77 -1.31
C ILE A 276 -2.16 17.37 -0.14
N GLN A 277 -2.84 17.88 0.91
CA GLN A 277 -2.16 18.45 2.08
C GLN A 277 -1.41 17.37 2.85
N PHE A 278 -2.05 16.24 3.07
CA PHE A 278 -1.42 15.08 3.71
C PHE A 278 -0.24 14.53 2.88
N MET A 279 -0.38 14.49 1.56
CA MET A 279 0.70 14.08 0.67
C MET A 279 1.93 15.00 0.80
N TYR A 280 1.75 16.32 0.75
CA TYR A 280 2.87 17.28 0.92
C TYR A 280 3.49 17.20 2.31
N PHE A 281 2.70 16.95 3.34
CA PHE A 281 3.19 16.76 4.71
C PHE A 281 4.15 15.56 4.80
N ILE A 282 3.76 14.40 4.28
CA ILE A 282 4.61 13.20 4.24
C ILE A 282 5.88 13.43 3.43
N LEU A 283 5.76 14.01 2.24
CA LEU A 283 6.91 14.33 1.38
C LEU A 283 7.89 15.27 2.08
N GLY A 284 7.38 16.30 2.77
CA GLY A 284 8.19 17.25 3.52
C GLY A 284 9.00 16.59 4.64
N ILE A 285 8.35 15.77 5.46
CA ILE A 285 9.03 15.06 6.57
C ILE A 285 10.12 14.13 6.01
N MET A 286 9.80 13.31 5.01
CA MET A 286 10.77 12.38 4.44
C MET A 286 11.94 13.11 3.76
N ALA A 287 11.70 14.25 3.13
CA ALA A 287 12.77 15.07 2.58
C ALA A 287 13.71 15.57 3.68
N ILE A 288 13.16 16.04 4.80
CA ILE A 288 13.96 16.48 5.95
C ILE A 288 14.81 15.34 6.51
N GLU A 289 14.25 14.15 6.73
CA GLU A 289 14.98 12.98 7.24
C GLU A 289 16.12 12.57 6.30
N VAL A 290 15.84 12.47 4.99
CA VAL A 290 16.84 12.11 3.98
C VAL A 290 17.96 13.15 3.93
N LEU A 291 17.62 14.45 3.91
CA LEU A 291 18.61 15.52 3.93
C LEU A 291 19.47 15.49 5.18
N PHE A 292 18.86 15.18 6.34
CA PHE A 292 19.58 15.06 7.61
C PHE A 292 20.59 13.91 7.57
N ILE A 293 20.20 12.73 7.08
CA ILE A 293 21.10 11.57 6.93
C ILE A 293 22.23 11.89 5.94
N ILE A 294 21.92 12.50 4.79
CA ILE A 294 22.93 12.86 3.78
C ILE A 294 23.90 13.90 4.32
N LYS A 295 23.41 14.87 5.11
CA LYS A 295 24.28 15.85 5.77
C LYS A 295 25.21 15.18 6.77
N MET A 296 24.71 14.25 7.57
CA MET A 296 25.55 13.47 8.50
C MET A 296 26.62 12.64 7.77
N PHE A 297 26.29 12.15 6.56
CA PHE A 297 27.28 11.45 5.71
C PHE A 297 28.46 12.34 5.29
N ARG A 298 28.23 13.66 5.11
CA ARG A 298 29.26 14.60 4.64
C ARG A 298 30.06 15.27 5.75
N PHE A 299 29.45 15.53 6.89
CA PHE A 299 30.02 16.46 7.90
C PHE A 299 30.47 15.79 9.22
N CYS A 300 30.18 14.54 9.45
CA CYS A 300 30.79 13.74 10.53
C CYS A 300 31.85 12.80 9.93
#